data_410bc1d3f18aaafa22c75035a8391608
#
_entry.id   410bc1d3f18aaafa22c75035a8391608
#
_cell.length_a   1.000
_cell.length_b   1.000
_cell.length_c   1.000
_cell.angle_alpha   90.00
_cell.angle_beta   90.00
_cell.angle_gamma   90.00
#
_symmetry.space_group_name_H-M   'P 1'
#
loop_
_entity.id
_entity.type
_entity.pdbx_description
1 polymer ?
#
loop_
_entity_poly.entity_id
_entity_poly.type
_entity_poly.pdbx_seq_one_letter_code
_entity_poly.pdbx_strand_id
1 'polypeptide(L)'
;MSKKILFVDDEPGVLEGYRRLLHKEFSVDTAVSAREGLAAIAAAREDTYAVIVSDMRMPEMDGVQFLSRVRTISGDSVRIALTGYADIQTASDAVNEGAIFRFLLKPCEKEVLAKALTEGLVQHGLVVAEKELLEKTLRGCVKVLTELLSLVNPAAFSRGVRVGKYVRHIAKELQLNTPWQFEVAGMMSQLGCVTLDAETIEAIYAGTRLSAEEQARYDTHAGVAAQLLSNIPRLEAVARMIAKQDSAPPYSSAGVDLKQDPVALGAQILRVAVAYDQLLSGGTGHEESLSQLLSRDKQLSALVVNALANLELDAQRMEARKCLVSELENEMVLQEDVRTATGMLLVAKGTQISYALLARMRNFLLRDPIAGTVLVHVPHRASADPAIPLKATAAVP
;
A
#
# COMPACT_ATOMS: atom_id res chain seq x y z
N MET A 1 -1.14 20.68 7.54
CA MET A 1 -2.46 20.98 8.13
C MET A 1 -2.32 21.06 9.64
N SER A 2 -2.98 22.01 10.30
CA SER A 2 -2.97 22.09 11.78
C SER A 2 -3.65 20.85 12.33
N LYS A 3 -2.98 20.09 13.19
CA LYS A 3 -3.54 18.92 13.85
C LYS A 3 -4.63 19.37 14.84
N LYS A 4 -5.79 18.71 14.81
CA LYS A 4 -6.95 19.07 15.62
C LYS A 4 -7.03 18.23 16.89
N ILE A 5 -7.68 18.78 17.88
CA ILE A 5 -8.04 18.12 19.15
C ILE A 5 -9.55 17.99 19.18
N LEU A 6 -10.06 16.80 19.49
CA LEU A 6 -11.49 16.56 19.67
C LEU A 6 -11.79 16.42 21.16
N PHE A 7 -12.72 17.23 21.69
CA PHE A 7 -13.28 17.08 23.02
C PHE A 7 -14.66 16.46 22.96
N VAL A 8 -14.88 15.45 23.79
CA VAL A 8 -16.17 14.76 23.91
C VAL A 8 -16.64 14.78 25.35
N ASP A 9 -17.80 15.42 25.59
CA ASP A 9 -18.38 15.58 26.90
C ASP A 9 -19.89 15.81 26.71
N ASP A 10 -20.75 15.25 27.55
CA ASP A 10 -22.21 15.39 27.42
C ASP A 10 -22.74 16.75 27.92
N GLU A 11 -21.90 17.57 28.55
CA GLU A 11 -22.21 18.92 28.98
C GLU A 11 -21.76 19.98 27.96
N PRO A 12 -22.68 20.58 27.14
CA PRO A 12 -22.30 21.58 26.13
C PRO A 12 -21.60 22.81 26.72
N GLY A 13 -21.94 23.18 27.97
CA GLY A 13 -21.33 24.30 28.67
C GLY A 13 -19.85 24.06 28.98
N VAL A 14 -19.48 22.82 29.30
CA VAL A 14 -18.09 22.41 29.55
C VAL A 14 -17.29 22.48 28.24
N LEU A 15 -17.84 21.97 27.16
CA LEU A 15 -17.21 21.99 25.83
C LEU A 15 -16.95 23.42 25.35
N GLU A 16 -17.91 24.31 25.52
CA GLU A 16 -17.75 25.72 25.15
C GLU A 16 -16.70 26.41 26.03
N GLY A 17 -16.63 26.03 27.31
CA GLY A 17 -15.55 26.44 28.22
C GLY A 17 -14.17 26.06 27.70
N TYR A 18 -13.95 24.79 27.32
CA TYR A 18 -12.69 24.34 26.76
C TYR A 18 -12.35 25.02 25.43
N ARG A 19 -13.35 25.21 24.54
CA ARG A 19 -13.15 25.94 23.29
C ARG A 19 -12.66 27.36 23.52
N ARG A 20 -13.27 28.12 24.44
CA ARG A 20 -12.84 29.48 24.79
C ARG A 20 -11.47 29.51 25.45
N LEU A 21 -11.19 28.54 26.31
CA LEU A 21 -9.93 28.48 27.05
C LEU A 21 -8.73 28.22 26.14
N LEU A 22 -8.92 27.38 25.10
CA LEU A 22 -7.85 26.80 24.29
C LEU A 22 -7.72 27.42 22.88
N HIS A 23 -8.69 28.22 22.41
CA HIS A 23 -8.79 28.70 21.01
C HIS A 23 -7.56 29.43 20.49
N LYS A 24 -6.76 30.04 21.36
CA LYS A 24 -5.54 30.77 20.98
C LYS A 24 -4.35 29.86 20.71
N GLU A 25 -4.34 28.67 21.31
CA GLU A 25 -3.19 27.76 21.32
C GLU A 25 -3.44 26.49 20.49
N PHE A 26 -4.72 26.04 20.41
CA PHE A 26 -5.08 24.78 19.80
C PHE A 26 -6.30 24.91 18.87
N SER A 27 -6.35 24.06 17.83
CA SER A 27 -7.53 23.88 17.01
C SER A 27 -8.43 22.81 17.65
N VAL A 28 -9.58 23.22 18.17
CA VAL A 28 -10.47 22.37 18.98
C VAL A 28 -11.82 22.18 18.26
N ASP A 29 -12.17 20.92 18.03
CA ASP A 29 -13.53 20.50 17.69
C ASP A 29 -14.18 19.86 18.92
N THR A 30 -15.50 19.84 18.97
CA THR A 30 -16.27 19.34 20.14
C THR A 30 -17.39 18.43 19.68
N ALA A 31 -17.73 17.43 20.50
CA ALA A 31 -18.87 16.53 20.30
C ALA A 31 -19.62 16.35 21.64
N VAL A 32 -20.94 16.42 21.62
CA VAL A 32 -21.77 16.35 22.83
C VAL A 32 -22.15 14.93 23.26
N SER A 33 -21.59 13.92 22.61
CA SER A 33 -21.76 12.52 22.98
C SER A 33 -20.67 11.63 22.37
N ALA A 34 -20.47 10.45 22.94
CA ALA A 34 -19.59 9.43 22.36
C ALA A 34 -19.98 9.06 20.92
N ARG A 35 -21.27 9.01 20.61
CA ARG A 35 -21.79 8.70 19.27
C ARG A 35 -21.41 9.79 18.27
N GLU A 36 -21.56 11.05 18.61
CA GLU A 36 -21.17 12.18 17.78
C GLU A 36 -19.64 12.21 17.58
N GLY A 37 -18.88 11.96 18.66
CA GLY A 37 -17.43 11.84 18.59
C GLY A 37 -16.96 10.76 17.64
N LEU A 38 -17.54 9.54 17.69
CA LEU A 38 -17.24 8.47 16.74
C LEU A 38 -17.61 8.85 15.30
N ALA A 39 -18.75 9.50 15.10
CA ALA A 39 -19.17 9.98 13.78
C ALA A 39 -18.22 11.05 13.23
N ALA A 40 -17.76 11.99 14.06
CA ALA A 40 -16.78 13.00 13.68
C ALA A 40 -15.43 12.38 13.28
N ILE A 41 -14.97 11.36 14.02
CA ILE A 41 -13.73 10.63 13.70
C ILE A 41 -13.88 9.86 12.39
N ALA A 42 -15.01 9.18 12.18
CA ALA A 42 -15.26 8.40 10.97
C ALA A 42 -15.42 9.29 9.71
N ALA A 43 -15.96 10.50 9.85
CA ALA A 43 -16.10 11.47 8.77
C ALA A 43 -14.81 12.23 8.47
N ALA A 44 -13.87 12.23 9.40
CA ALA A 44 -12.59 12.91 9.26
C ALA A 44 -11.65 12.13 8.32
N ARG A 45 -10.75 12.86 7.65
CA ARG A 45 -9.62 12.22 6.95
C ARG A 45 -8.67 11.62 7.99
N GLU A 46 -7.90 10.60 7.58
CA GLU A 46 -6.82 10.06 8.40
C GLU A 46 -5.97 11.21 9.01
N ASP A 47 -5.58 11.06 10.27
CA ASP A 47 -4.77 12.03 11.04
C ASP A 47 -5.40 13.42 11.31
N THR A 48 -6.71 13.59 11.14
CA THR A 48 -7.34 14.87 11.47
C THR A 48 -7.28 15.17 12.97
N TYR A 49 -7.58 14.18 13.81
CA TYR A 49 -7.56 14.33 15.26
C TYR A 49 -6.33 13.68 15.88
N ALA A 50 -5.35 14.51 16.24
CA ALA A 50 -4.12 14.04 16.88
C ALA A 50 -4.33 13.66 18.35
N VAL A 51 -5.21 14.39 19.04
CA VAL A 51 -5.55 14.14 20.45
C VAL A 51 -7.06 14.09 20.58
N ILE A 52 -7.56 13.11 21.30
CA ILE A 52 -8.99 12.96 21.62
C ILE A 52 -9.11 12.96 23.14
N VAL A 53 -9.89 13.90 23.64
CA VAL A 53 -10.16 14.10 25.06
C VAL A 53 -11.61 13.73 25.33
N SER A 54 -11.87 12.83 26.27
CA SER A 54 -13.22 12.38 26.59
C SER A 54 -13.51 12.52 28.07
N ASP A 55 -14.72 12.97 28.40
CA ASP A 55 -15.24 12.73 29.73
C ASP A 55 -15.42 11.23 29.97
N MET A 56 -15.27 10.82 31.24
CA MET A 56 -15.43 9.43 31.66
C MET A 56 -16.90 9.04 31.85
N ARG A 57 -17.74 9.97 32.26
CA ARG A 57 -19.15 9.72 32.56
C ARG A 57 -20.04 10.35 31.51
N MET A 58 -20.44 9.60 30.51
CA MET A 58 -21.38 10.03 29.50
C MET A 58 -22.56 9.06 29.41
N PRO A 59 -23.76 9.52 29.07
CA PRO A 59 -24.92 8.66 28.80
C PRO A 59 -24.66 7.69 27.64
N GLU A 60 -25.31 6.53 27.65
CA GLU A 60 -25.29 5.46 26.63
C GLU A 60 -23.94 4.77 26.48
N MET A 61 -22.83 5.50 26.42
CA MET A 61 -21.47 4.98 26.26
C MET A 61 -20.52 5.79 27.12
N ASP A 62 -19.89 5.15 28.09
CA ASP A 62 -18.90 5.79 28.95
C ASP A 62 -17.58 6.10 28.19
N GLY A 63 -16.74 6.95 28.82
CA GLY A 63 -15.51 7.41 28.19
C GLY A 63 -14.50 6.29 27.93
N VAL A 64 -14.45 5.25 28.77
CA VAL A 64 -13.55 4.10 28.56
C VAL A 64 -13.95 3.32 27.32
N GLN A 65 -15.23 3.01 27.21
CA GLN A 65 -15.79 2.32 26.03
C GLN A 65 -15.59 3.14 24.76
N PHE A 66 -15.82 4.46 24.84
CA PHE A 66 -15.59 5.37 23.73
C PHE A 66 -14.11 5.35 23.29
N LEU A 67 -13.16 5.60 24.21
CA LEU A 67 -11.74 5.65 23.90
C LEU A 67 -11.17 4.29 23.46
N SER A 68 -11.75 3.19 23.94
CA SER A 68 -11.41 1.84 23.44
C SER A 68 -11.83 1.67 21.98
N ARG A 69 -13.03 2.14 21.57
CA ARG A 69 -13.47 2.14 20.17
C ARG A 69 -12.60 3.07 19.31
N VAL A 70 -12.26 4.24 19.83
CA VAL A 70 -11.32 5.17 19.18
C VAL A 70 -10.00 4.48 18.87
N ARG A 71 -9.46 3.68 19.80
CA ARG A 71 -8.24 2.91 19.59
C ARG A 71 -8.32 2.01 18.36
N THR A 72 -9.48 1.43 18.09
CA THR A 72 -9.68 0.53 16.94
C THR A 72 -9.79 1.29 15.61
N ILE A 73 -10.47 2.46 15.59
CA ILE A 73 -10.76 3.21 14.37
C ILE A 73 -9.73 4.31 14.07
N SER A 74 -9.05 4.82 15.08
CA SER A 74 -8.01 5.87 14.98
C SER A 74 -6.87 5.57 15.98
N GLY A 75 -6.15 4.48 15.72
CA GLY A 75 -5.11 3.96 16.62
C GLY A 75 -3.97 4.94 16.86
N ASP A 76 -3.68 5.80 15.90
CA ASP A 76 -2.61 6.80 15.97
C ASP A 76 -2.99 8.01 16.84
N SER A 77 -4.29 8.27 17.08
CA SER A 77 -4.74 9.36 17.95
C SER A 77 -4.37 9.10 19.40
N VAL A 78 -3.85 10.11 20.07
CA VAL A 78 -3.59 10.06 21.51
C VAL A 78 -4.89 10.29 22.28
N ARG A 79 -5.17 9.45 23.25
CA ARG A 79 -6.42 9.41 24.01
C ARG A 79 -6.19 9.88 25.44
N ILE A 80 -6.92 10.94 25.85
CA ILE A 80 -6.87 11.52 27.21
C ILE A 80 -8.26 11.42 27.80
N ALA A 81 -8.36 11.00 29.07
CA ALA A 81 -9.61 10.98 29.80
C ALA A 81 -9.67 12.16 30.79
N LEU A 82 -10.86 12.78 30.90
CA LEU A 82 -11.18 13.71 31.99
C LEU A 82 -12.05 12.97 32.99
N THR A 83 -11.65 12.94 34.26
CA THR A 83 -12.31 12.11 35.27
C THR A 83 -12.57 12.87 36.57
N GLY A 84 -13.68 12.56 37.25
CA GLY A 84 -13.89 12.97 38.61
C GLY A 84 -13.16 12.07 39.61
N TYR A 85 -13.13 12.48 40.88
CA TYR A 85 -12.46 11.70 41.95
C TYR A 85 -13.00 10.29 42.15
N ALA A 86 -14.28 10.06 41.80
CA ALA A 86 -14.92 8.76 41.98
C ALA A 86 -14.46 7.69 40.96
N ASP A 87 -13.85 8.09 39.84
CA ASP A 87 -13.54 7.20 38.73
C ASP A 87 -12.02 7.02 38.51
N ILE A 88 -11.20 7.42 39.45
CA ILE A 88 -9.74 7.36 39.38
C ILE A 88 -9.24 5.93 39.13
N GLN A 89 -9.82 4.94 39.82
CA GLN A 89 -9.39 3.55 39.69
C GLN A 89 -9.66 3.04 38.27
N THR A 90 -10.86 3.29 37.72
CA THR A 90 -11.24 2.90 36.35
C THR A 90 -10.34 3.58 35.32
N ALA A 91 -10.01 4.87 35.51
CA ALA A 91 -9.10 5.59 34.63
C ALA A 91 -7.67 5.03 34.68
N SER A 92 -7.20 4.64 35.86
CA SER A 92 -5.89 4.02 36.08
C SER A 92 -5.80 2.67 35.40
N ASP A 93 -6.83 1.84 35.52
CA ASP A 93 -6.89 0.52 34.86
C ASP A 93 -6.88 0.68 33.31
N ALA A 94 -7.63 1.64 32.79
CA ALA A 94 -7.66 1.94 31.37
C ALA A 94 -6.31 2.46 30.82
N VAL A 95 -5.50 3.16 31.62
CA VAL A 95 -4.12 3.53 31.27
C VAL A 95 -3.24 2.28 31.22
N ASN A 96 -3.34 1.41 32.24
CA ASN A 96 -2.55 0.18 32.33
C ASN A 96 -2.85 -0.79 31.18
N GLU A 97 -4.09 -0.84 30.70
CA GLU A 97 -4.50 -1.60 29.52
C GLU A 97 -4.09 -0.94 28.19
N GLY A 98 -3.44 0.23 28.22
CA GLY A 98 -2.99 0.98 27.06
C GLY A 98 -4.13 1.58 26.22
N ALA A 99 -5.35 1.65 26.75
CA ALA A 99 -6.48 2.29 26.08
C ALA A 99 -6.41 3.83 26.14
N ILE A 100 -5.77 4.37 27.16
CA ILE A 100 -5.66 5.81 27.45
C ILE A 100 -4.18 6.17 27.64
N PHE A 101 -3.76 7.29 27.07
CA PHE A 101 -2.41 7.83 27.25
C PHE A 101 -2.25 8.46 28.65
N ARG A 102 -3.28 9.19 29.09
CA ARG A 102 -3.29 9.89 30.37
C ARG A 102 -4.71 10.19 30.81
N PHE A 103 -4.93 10.33 32.09
CA PHE A 103 -6.14 10.94 32.65
C PHE A 103 -5.83 12.24 33.41
N LEU A 104 -6.80 13.15 33.46
CA LEU A 104 -6.76 14.42 34.20
C LEU A 104 -7.98 14.52 35.09
N LEU A 105 -7.79 15.05 36.28
CA LEU A 105 -8.88 15.24 37.24
C LEU A 105 -9.67 16.52 36.93
N LYS A 106 -11.00 16.43 37.00
CA LYS A 106 -11.90 17.59 37.00
C LYS A 106 -12.08 18.13 38.43
N PRO A 107 -12.04 19.47 38.65
CA PRO A 107 -11.75 20.53 37.66
C PRO A 107 -10.27 20.59 37.28
N CYS A 108 -9.97 20.77 35.99
CA CYS A 108 -8.61 20.81 35.48
C CYS A 108 -8.18 22.26 35.22
N GLU A 109 -7.07 22.67 35.76
CA GLU A 109 -6.48 23.99 35.52
C GLU A 109 -6.02 24.09 34.01
N LYS A 110 -6.09 25.32 33.49
CA LYS A 110 -5.73 25.56 32.06
C LYS A 110 -4.30 25.09 31.75
N GLU A 111 -3.36 25.40 32.61
CA GLU A 111 -1.95 25.10 32.46
C GLU A 111 -1.69 23.56 32.39
N VAL A 112 -2.40 22.82 33.26
CA VAL A 112 -2.31 21.35 33.32
C VAL A 112 -2.91 20.74 32.07
N LEU A 113 -4.08 21.22 31.63
CA LEU A 113 -4.73 20.75 30.41
C LEU A 113 -3.90 21.07 29.18
N ALA A 114 -3.43 22.31 29.02
CA ALA A 114 -2.59 22.74 27.88
C ALA A 114 -1.29 21.93 27.81
N LYS A 115 -0.65 21.66 28.94
CA LYS A 115 0.53 20.81 29.01
C LYS A 115 0.23 19.38 28.54
N ALA A 116 -0.85 18.78 29.02
CA ALA A 116 -1.24 17.42 28.63
C ALA A 116 -1.56 17.33 27.13
N LEU A 117 -2.23 18.34 26.56
CA LEU A 117 -2.52 18.41 25.14
C LEU A 117 -1.23 18.55 24.31
N THR A 118 -0.30 19.39 24.76
CA THR A 118 1.00 19.55 24.08
C THR A 118 1.79 18.26 24.08
N GLU A 119 1.87 17.58 25.23
CA GLU A 119 2.53 16.26 25.35
C GLU A 119 1.82 15.21 24.49
N GLY A 120 0.49 15.25 24.42
CA GLY A 120 -0.29 14.39 23.52
C GLY A 120 -0.01 14.63 22.05
N LEU A 121 0.12 15.89 21.63
CA LEU A 121 0.50 16.26 20.26
C LEU A 121 1.91 15.79 19.91
N VAL A 122 2.86 15.91 20.84
CA VAL A 122 4.23 15.40 20.68
C VAL A 122 4.20 13.87 20.53
N GLN A 123 3.48 13.17 21.40
CA GLN A 123 3.36 11.72 21.37
C GLN A 123 2.74 11.24 20.05
N HIS A 124 1.65 11.87 19.60
CA HIS A 124 1.07 11.58 18.29
C HIS A 124 2.10 11.79 17.16
N GLY A 125 2.86 12.89 17.21
CA GLY A 125 3.93 13.16 16.24
C GLY A 125 4.99 12.07 16.20
N LEU A 126 5.38 11.50 17.34
CA LEU A 126 6.32 10.38 17.41
C LEU A 126 5.74 9.10 16.81
N VAL A 127 4.48 8.76 17.12
CA VAL A 127 3.80 7.58 16.58
C VAL A 127 3.69 7.67 15.06
N VAL A 128 3.27 8.81 14.53
CA VAL A 128 3.15 9.03 13.08
C VAL A 128 4.53 9.00 12.41
N ALA A 129 5.54 9.65 13.00
CA ALA A 129 6.90 9.65 12.45
C ALA A 129 7.52 8.24 12.43
N GLU A 130 7.30 7.44 13.47
CA GLU A 130 7.73 6.04 13.51
C GLU A 130 7.07 5.24 12.40
N LYS A 131 5.75 5.36 12.24
CA LYS A 131 4.98 4.69 11.19
C LYS A 131 5.47 5.07 9.79
N GLU A 132 5.65 6.36 9.52
CA GLU A 132 6.17 6.86 8.24
C GLU A 132 7.60 6.35 7.96
N LEU A 133 8.49 6.36 8.96
CA LEU A 133 9.85 5.87 8.80
C LEU A 133 9.86 4.39 8.43
N LEU A 134 9.05 3.59 9.11
CA LEU A 134 8.91 2.17 8.85
C LEU A 134 8.33 1.90 7.45
N GLU A 135 7.29 2.64 7.05
CA GLU A 135 6.72 2.49 5.71
C GLU A 135 7.72 2.89 4.61
N LYS A 136 8.45 3.99 4.79
CA LYS A 136 9.50 4.41 3.85
C LYS A 136 10.62 3.38 3.75
N THR A 137 11.04 2.79 4.88
CA THR A 137 12.05 1.75 4.92
C THR A 137 11.58 0.49 4.20
N LEU A 138 10.36 0.03 4.48
CA LEU A 138 9.77 -1.14 3.82
C LEU A 138 9.64 -0.93 2.30
N ARG A 139 9.13 0.23 1.87
CA ARG A 139 9.06 0.57 0.44
C ARG A 139 10.45 0.59 -0.20
N GLY A 140 11.46 1.10 0.51
CA GLY A 140 12.86 1.04 0.07
C GLY A 140 13.36 -0.38 -0.12
N CYS A 141 13.11 -1.28 0.84
CA CYS A 141 13.46 -2.70 0.73
C CYS A 141 12.76 -3.38 -0.45
N VAL A 142 11.45 -3.14 -0.61
CA VAL A 142 10.67 -3.68 -1.74
C VAL A 142 11.25 -3.19 -3.07
N LYS A 143 11.59 -1.90 -3.17
CA LYS A 143 12.23 -1.34 -4.37
C LYS A 143 13.54 -2.05 -4.69
N VAL A 144 14.42 -2.26 -3.72
CA VAL A 144 15.69 -2.97 -3.93
C VAL A 144 15.46 -4.40 -4.38
N LEU A 145 14.54 -5.13 -3.76
CA LEU A 145 14.20 -6.50 -4.17
C LEU A 145 13.64 -6.54 -5.60
N THR A 146 12.80 -5.57 -5.95
CA THR A 146 12.25 -5.44 -7.31
C THR A 146 13.34 -5.16 -8.34
N GLU A 147 14.29 -4.26 -8.02
CA GLU A 147 15.43 -3.99 -8.90
C GLU A 147 16.32 -5.22 -9.08
N LEU A 148 16.57 -5.98 -8.01
CA LEU A 148 17.32 -7.25 -8.12
C LEU A 148 16.58 -8.27 -9.00
N LEU A 149 15.25 -8.39 -8.84
CA LEU A 149 14.45 -9.26 -9.70
C LEU A 149 14.56 -8.83 -11.18
N SER A 150 14.61 -7.53 -11.46
CA SER A 150 14.77 -7.03 -12.84
C SER A 150 16.09 -7.45 -13.50
N LEU A 151 17.14 -7.67 -12.70
CA LEU A 151 18.43 -8.14 -13.20
C LEU A 151 18.46 -9.65 -13.44
N VAL A 152 17.84 -10.41 -12.54
CA VAL A 152 17.83 -11.88 -12.58
C VAL A 152 16.78 -12.37 -13.55
N ASN A 153 15.58 -11.79 -13.49
CA ASN A 153 14.45 -12.21 -14.31
C ASN A 153 13.60 -10.99 -14.76
N PRO A 154 13.98 -10.31 -15.85
CA PRO A 154 13.28 -9.12 -16.35
C PRO A 154 11.81 -9.36 -16.69
N ALA A 155 11.45 -10.56 -17.14
CA ALA A 155 10.06 -10.90 -17.48
C ALA A 155 9.18 -10.99 -16.23
N ALA A 156 9.66 -11.68 -15.19
CA ALA A 156 8.99 -11.75 -13.88
C ALA A 156 8.86 -10.37 -13.23
N PHE A 157 9.92 -9.56 -13.30
CA PHE A 157 9.88 -8.16 -12.84
C PHE A 157 8.76 -7.38 -13.52
N SER A 158 8.71 -7.38 -14.85
CA SER A 158 7.72 -6.63 -15.63
C SER A 158 6.30 -7.07 -15.31
N ARG A 159 6.08 -8.38 -15.15
CA ARG A 159 4.79 -8.92 -14.72
C ARG A 159 4.42 -8.44 -13.31
N GLY A 160 5.34 -8.52 -12.35
CA GLY A 160 5.13 -8.04 -10.99
C GLY A 160 4.73 -6.55 -10.95
N VAL A 161 5.36 -5.71 -11.77
CA VAL A 161 5.01 -4.29 -11.88
C VAL A 161 3.58 -4.10 -12.43
N ARG A 162 3.19 -4.82 -13.47
CA ARG A 162 1.82 -4.75 -14.03
C ARG A 162 0.79 -5.24 -13.02
N VAL A 163 1.02 -6.41 -12.42
CA VAL A 163 0.15 -6.98 -11.38
C VAL A 163 0.01 -6.00 -10.20
N GLY A 164 1.11 -5.38 -9.75
CA GLY A 164 1.08 -4.35 -8.70
C GLY A 164 0.20 -3.14 -9.06
N LYS A 165 0.19 -2.70 -10.32
CA LYS A 165 -0.70 -1.62 -10.79
C LYS A 165 -2.18 -2.03 -10.72
N TYR A 166 -2.51 -3.25 -11.17
CA TYR A 166 -3.89 -3.75 -11.10
C TYR A 166 -4.36 -3.89 -9.66
N VAL A 167 -3.52 -4.45 -8.78
CA VAL A 167 -3.81 -4.58 -7.36
C VAL A 167 -4.03 -3.23 -6.69
N ARG A 168 -3.20 -2.24 -6.99
CA ARG A 168 -3.36 -0.86 -6.50
C ARG A 168 -4.71 -0.27 -6.92
N HIS A 169 -5.10 -0.45 -8.18
CA HIS A 169 -6.38 0.01 -8.69
C HIS A 169 -7.55 -0.66 -7.96
N ILE A 170 -7.53 -2.00 -7.84
CA ILE A 170 -8.55 -2.76 -7.12
C ILE A 170 -8.65 -2.30 -5.65
N ALA A 171 -7.51 -2.12 -4.97
CA ALA A 171 -7.48 -1.68 -3.58
C ALA A 171 -8.11 -0.29 -3.39
N LYS A 172 -7.89 0.62 -4.35
CA LYS A 172 -8.49 1.95 -4.37
C LYS A 172 -10.00 1.89 -4.59
N GLU A 173 -10.47 1.14 -5.60
CA GLU A 173 -11.90 0.99 -5.90
C GLU A 173 -12.67 0.34 -4.74
N LEU A 174 -12.07 -0.63 -4.08
CA LEU A 174 -12.65 -1.29 -2.91
C LEU A 174 -12.49 -0.49 -1.60
N GLN A 175 -11.83 0.65 -1.64
CA GLN A 175 -11.56 1.52 -0.47
C GLN A 175 -10.94 0.72 0.70
N LEU A 176 -9.88 -0.04 0.41
CA LEU A 176 -9.24 -0.89 1.40
C LEU A 176 -8.37 -0.09 2.36
N ASN A 177 -8.40 -0.47 3.63
CA ASN A 177 -7.43 -0.01 4.61
C ASN A 177 -6.05 -0.58 4.26
N THR A 178 -4.97 0.18 4.49
CA THR A 178 -3.58 -0.25 4.20
C THR A 178 -3.33 -0.69 2.74
N PRO A 179 -3.69 0.13 1.72
CA PRO A 179 -3.60 -0.25 0.30
C PRO A 179 -2.17 -0.61 -0.13
N TRP A 180 -1.14 -0.09 0.55
CA TRP A 180 0.27 -0.38 0.26
C TRP A 180 0.65 -1.86 0.42
N GLN A 181 0.03 -2.58 1.38
CA GLN A 181 0.32 -4.01 1.58
C GLN A 181 -0.14 -4.84 0.40
N PHE A 182 -1.31 -4.53 -0.15
CA PHE A 182 -1.84 -5.20 -1.33
C PHE A 182 -0.97 -4.90 -2.57
N GLU A 183 -0.57 -3.65 -2.75
CA GLU A 183 0.32 -3.26 -3.84
C GLU A 183 1.66 -3.99 -3.78
N VAL A 184 2.28 -4.03 -2.62
CA VAL A 184 3.53 -4.78 -2.39
C VAL A 184 3.33 -6.27 -2.68
N ALA A 185 2.20 -6.86 -2.27
CA ALA A 185 1.89 -8.24 -2.58
C ALA A 185 1.82 -8.47 -4.10
N GLY A 186 1.21 -7.55 -4.86
CA GLY A 186 1.18 -7.60 -6.32
C GLY A 186 2.59 -7.55 -6.94
N MET A 187 3.39 -6.57 -6.53
CA MET A 187 4.76 -6.40 -7.04
C MET A 187 5.67 -7.60 -6.72
N MET A 188 5.51 -8.19 -5.54
CA MET A 188 6.33 -9.31 -5.06
C MET A 188 5.76 -10.68 -5.40
N SER A 189 4.56 -10.77 -5.99
CA SER A 189 3.92 -12.04 -6.33
C SER A 189 4.77 -12.95 -7.22
N GLN A 190 5.64 -12.35 -8.04
CA GLN A 190 6.53 -13.07 -8.94
C GLN A 190 7.97 -13.23 -8.40
N LEU A 191 8.23 -12.86 -7.14
CA LEU A 191 9.60 -12.91 -6.58
C LEU A 191 10.16 -14.36 -6.58
N GLY A 192 9.33 -15.34 -6.33
CA GLY A 192 9.77 -16.74 -6.32
C GLY A 192 10.16 -17.28 -7.69
N CYS A 193 9.80 -16.59 -8.78
CA CYS A 193 10.26 -16.95 -10.13
C CYS A 193 11.79 -16.79 -10.30
N VAL A 194 12.48 -16.22 -9.34
CA VAL A 194 13.96 -16.17 -9.31
C VAL A 194 14.59 -17.56 -9.33
N THR A 195 13.88 -18.59 -8.93
CA THR A 195 14.33 -19.99 -8.92
C THR A 195 14.11 -20.74 -10.22
N LEU A 196 13.41 -20.11 -11.19
CA LEU A 196 13.06 -20.73 -12.46
C LEU A 196 14.00 -20.22 -13.56
N ASP A 197 14.23 -21.08 -14.58
CA ASP A 197 14.98 -20.69 -15.76
C ASP A 197 14.17 -19.73 -16.65
N ALA A 198 14.89 -18.96 -17.48
CA ALA A 198 14.28 -17.94 -18.32
C ALA A 198 13.33 -18.54 -19.36
N GLU A 199 13.64 -19.72 -19.92
CA GLU A 199 12.83 -20.38 -20.95
C GLU A 199 11.47 -20.80 -20.38
N THR A 200 11.44 -21.39 -19.20
CA THR A 200 10.20 -21.74 -18.47
C THR A 200 9.34 -20.50 -18.22
N ILE A 201 9.96 -19.39 -17.81
CA ILE A 201 9.22 -18.14 -17.55
C ILE A 201 8.65 -17.53 -18.80
N GLU A 202 9.44 -17.48 -19.89
CA GLU A 202 8.97 -16.99 -21.18
C GLU A 202 7.79 -17.83 -21.71
N ALA A 203 7.86 -19.16 -21.60
CA ALA A 203 6.78 -20.06 -21.97
C ALA A 203 5.49 -19.79 -21.16
N ILE A 204 5.60 -19.59 -19.84
CA ILE A 204 4.47 -19.26 -18.96
C ILE A 204 3.79 -17.96 -19.41
N TYR A 205 4.59 -16.93 -19.66
CA TYR A 205 4.06 -15.60 -19.98
C TYR A 205 3.57 -15.47 -21.41
N ALA A 206 4.09 -16.29 -22.33
CA ALA A 206 3.55 -16.45 -23.66
C ALA A 206 2.26 -17.29 -23.73
N GLY A 207 1.82 -17.87 -22.60
CA GLY A 207 0.68 -18.78 -22.56
C GLY A 207 0.94 -20.13 -23.21
N THR A 208 2.19 -20.51 -23.41
CA THR A 208 2.58 -21.80 -23.97
C THR A 208 2.29 -22.92 -22.97
N ARG A 209 1.83 -24.05 -23.46
CA ARG A 209 1.55 -25.20 -22.59
C ARG A 209 2.84 -25.77 -22.04
N LEU A 210 2.95 -25.76 -20.72
CA LEU A 210 4.08 -26.34 -19.98
C LEU A 210 3.98 -27.87 -19.90
N SER A 211 5.11 -28.54 -19.79
CA SER A 211 5.16 -29.91 -19.30
C SER A 211 4.68 -29.99 -17.85
N ALA A 212 4.28 -31.18 -17.41
CA ALA A 212 3.84 -31.39 -16.03
C ALA A 212 4.96 -31.04 -14.99
N GLU A 213 6.20 -31.26 -15.37
CA GLU A 213 7.36 -30.94 -14.50
C GLU A 213 7.62 -29.45 -14.38
N GLU A 214 7.55 -28.70 -15.49
CA GLU A 214 7.67 -27.25 -15.52
C GLU A 214 6.52 -26.59 -14.75
N GLN A 215 5.30 -27.07 -14.93
CA GLN A 215 4.14 -26.59 -14.18
C GLN A 215 4.32 -26.81 -12.68
N ALA A 216 4.73 -28.02 -12.26
CA ALA A 216 4.98 -28.32 -10.85
C ALA A 216 6.08 -27.40 -10.23
N ARG A 217 7.11 -27.08 -10.99
CA ARG A 217 8.14 -26.10 -10.56
C ARG A 217 7.55 -24.71 -10.45
N TYR A 218 6.76 -24.26 -11.42
CA TYR A 218 6.11 -22.96 -11.36
C TYR A 218 5.16 -22.85 -10.17
N ASP A 219 4.41 -23.87 -9.87
CA ASP A 219 3.43 -23.87 -8.75
C ASP A 219 4.10 -23.65 -7.38
N THR A 220 5.42 -23.85 -7.27
CA THR A 220 6.17 -23.55 -6.03
C THR A 220 6.53 -22.08 -5.84
N HIS A 221 6.47 -21.23 -6.90
CA HIS A 221 6.98 -19.87 -6.86
C HIS A 221 6.32 -19.00 -5.77
N ALA A 222 5.02 -19.15 -5.56
CA ALA A 222 4.29 -18.41 -4.52
C ALA A 222 4.80 -18.74 -3.11
N GLY A 223 5.07 -20.03 -2.85
CA GLY A 223 5.66 -20.49 -1.58
C GLY A 223 7.06 -19.95 -1.34
N VAL A 224 7.91 -19.97 -2.38
CA VAL A 224 9.26 -19.41 -2.31
C VAL A 224 9.23 -17.90 -2.02
N ALA A 225 8.38 -17.15 -2.73
CA ALA A 225 8.21 -15.72 -2.49
C ALA A 225 7.76 -15.44 -1.05
N ALA A 226 6.77 -16.19 -0.56
CA ALA A 226 6.27 -16.04 0.79
C ALA A 226 7.35 -16.33 1.85
N GLN A 227 8.17 -17.36 1.66
CA GLN A 227 9.25 -17.70 2.58
C GLN A 227 10.32 -16.60 2.62
N LEU A 228 10.70 -16.03 1.47
CA LEU A 228 11.66 -14.92 1.41
C LEU A 228 11.13 -13.69 2.14
N LEU A 229 9.87 -13.34 1.92
CA LEU A 229 9.24 -12.15 2.49
C LEU A 229 8.94 -12.30 3.99
N SER A 230 8.71 -13.51 4.49
CA SER A 230 8.43 -13.75 5.91
C SER A 230 9.61 -13.38 6.84
N ASN A 231 10.83 -13.24 6.29
CA ASN A 231 12.00 -12.79 7.02
C ASN A 231 12.06 -11.25 7.20
N ILE A 232 11.15 -10.51 6.56
CA ILE A 232 11.09 -9.05 6.65
C ILE A 232 9.95 -8.68 7.60
N PRO A 233 10.23 -8.04 8.76
CA PRO A 233 9.21 -7.63 9.69
C PRO A 233 8.10 -6.80 9.01
N ARG A 234 6.85 -7.04 9.40
CA ARG A 234 5.63 -6.40 8.88
C ARG A 234 5.23 -6.78 7.44
N LEU A 235 5.96 -7.67 6.78
CA LEU A 235 5.54 -8.27 5.51
C LEU A 235 4.87 -9.64 5.69
N GLU A 236 4.59 -10.08 6.92
CA GLU A 236 3.98 -11.39 7.20
C GLU A 236 2.59 -11.53 6.55
N ALA A 237 1.79 -10.45 6.56
CA ALA A 237 0.49 -10.44 5.88
C ALA A 237 0.65 -10.53 4.36
N VAL A 238 1.60 -9.78 3.79
CA VAL A 238 1.96 -9.82 2.36
C VAL A 238 2.42 -11.23 1.96
N ALA A 239 3.32 -11.83 2.73
CA ALA A 239 3.80 -13.19 2.51
C ALA A 239 2.64 -14.22 2.49
N ARG A 240 1.70 -14.10 3.44
CA ARG A 240 0.51 -14.97 3.48
C ARG A 240 -0.46 -14.75 2.32
N MET A 241 -0.63 -13.49 1.84
CA MET A 241 -1.43 -13.20 0.65
C MET A 241 -0.85 -13.91 -0.57
N ILE A 242 0.47 -13.81 -0.78
CA ILE A 242 1.17 -14.45 -1.90
C ILE A 242 1.11 -15.96 -1.79
N ALA A 243 1.39 -16.54 -0.60
CA ALA A 243 1.32 -18.00 -0.41
C ALA A 243 -0.04 -18.61 -0.76
N LYS A 244 -1.12 -17.83 -0.59
CA LYS A 244 -2.50 -18.29 -0.83
C LYS A 244 -3.06 -17.90 -2.20
N GLN A 245 -2.30 -17.19 -3.05
CA GLN A 245 -2.82 -16.65 -4.32
C GLN A 245 -3.42 -17.71 -5.24
N ASP A 246 -2.85 -18.93 -5.27
CA ASP A 246 -3.29 -20.02 -6.15
C ASP A 246 -4.30 -20.95 -5.47
N SER A 247 -4.37 -20.96 -4.14
CA SER A 247 -5.19 -21.82 -3.31
C SER A 247 -6.34 -21.11 -2.60
N ALA A 248 -6.68 -19.90 -3.02
CA ALA A 248 -7.77 -19.14 -2.40
C ALA A 248 -9.08 -19.93 -2.48
N PRO A 249 -9.79 -20.12 -1.35
CA PRO A 249 -11.02 -20.92 -1.33
C PRO A 249 -12.07 -20.32 -2.26
N PRO A 250 -12.94 -21.15 -2.86
CA PRO A 250 -14.01 -20.69 -3.73
C PRO A 250 -14.92 -19.74 -2.95
N TYR A 251 -15.11 -18.57 -3.51
CA TYR A 251 -15.82 -17.46 -2.88
C TYR A 251 -17.34 -17.71 -2.69
N SER A 252 -17.90 -18.63 -3.45
CA SER A 252 -19.34 -18.86 -3.51
C SER A 252 -19.92 -19.70 -2.37
N SER A 253 -19.10 -20.31 -1.53
CA SER A 253 -19.58 -21.37 -0.65
C SER A 253 -19.77 -21.03 0.83
N ALA A 254 -19.38 -19.83 1.32
CA ALA A 254 -19.29 -19.69 2.77
C ALA A 254 -19.86 -18.39 3.39
N GLY A 255 -20.40 -17.44 2.65
CA GLY A 255 -20.88 -16.18 3.28
C GLY A 255 -19.79 -15.41 4.04
N VAL A 256 -18.52 -15.69 3.76
CA VAL A 256 -17.39 -15.01 4.38
C VAL A 256 -17.31 -13.60 3.80
N ASP A 257 -17.47 -12.61 4.66
CA ASP A 257 -17.18 -11.22 4.29
C ASP A 257 -15.66 -11.09 4.11
N LEU A 258 -15.20 -11.11 2.85
CA LEU A 258 -13.78 -10.96 2.52
C LEU A 258 -13.13 -9.72 3.14
N LYS A 259 -13.90 -8.67 3.39
CA LYS A 259 -13.37 -7.46 4.02
C LYS A 259 -12.96 -7.68 5.48
N GLN A 260 -13.43 -8.74 6.12
CA GLN A 260 -13.05 -9.10 7.49
C GLN A 260 -11.72 -9.89 7.54
N ASP A 261 -11.30 -10.54 6.43
CA ASP A 261 -10.00 -11.21 6.33
C ASP A 261 -9.14 -10.56 5.22
N PRO A 262 -8.27 -9.61 5.57
CA PRO A 262 -7.40 -8.94 4.61
C PRO A 262 -6.47 -9.89 3.86
N VAL A 263 -6.08 -11.02 4.45
CA VAL A 263 -5.20 -12.00 3.81
C VAL A 263 -5.95 -12.79 2.75
N ALA A 264 -7.15 -13.26 3.05
CA ALA A 264 -7.99 -13.96 2.08
C ALA A 264 -8.39 -13.03 0.92
N LEU A 265 -8.75 -11.78 1.24
CA LEU A 265 -9.03 -10.77 0.22
C LEU A 265 -7.81 -10.50 -0.66
N GLY A 266 -6.62 -10.33 -0.07
CA GLY A 266 -5.38 -10.10 -0.79
C GLY A 266 -5.01 -11.25 -1.72
N ALA A 267 -5.18 -12.50 -1.28
CA ALA A 267 -4.98 -13.67 -2.11
C ALA A 267 -5.94 -13.71 -3.32
N GLN A 268 -7.22 -13.36 -3.12
CA GLN A 268 -8.19 -13.24 -4.21
C GLN A 268 -7.84 -12.09 -5.18
N ILE A 269 -7.43 -10.94 -4.66
CA ILE A 269 -6.99 -9.81 -5.49
C ILE A 269 -5.79 -10.23 -6.36
N LEU A 270 -4.80 -10.90 -5.77
CA LEU A 270 -3.63 -11.40 -6.52
C LEU A 270 -4.03 -12.39 -7.60
N ARG A 271 -4.88 -13.37 -7.28
CA ARG A 271 -5.36 -14.36 -8.24
C ARG A 271 -6.07 -13.71 -9.43
N VAL A 272 -6.98 -12.77 -9.17
CA VAL A 272 -7.66 -12.01 -10.23
C VAL A 272 -6.67 -11.19 -11.06
N ALA A 273 -5.77 -10.45 -10.42
CA ALA A 273 -4.82 -9.59 -11.11
C ALA A 273 -3.83 -10.38 -11.98
N VAL A 274 -3.35 -11.54 -11.50
CA VAL A 274 -2.46 -12.45 -12.26
C VAL A 274 -3.19 -13.07 -13.46
N ALA A 275 -4.43 -13.54 -13.27
CA ALA A 275 -5.24 -14.09 -14.35
C ALA A 275 -5.59 -13.02 -15.39
N TYR A 276 -5.89 -11.80 -14.94
CA TYR A 276 -6.16 -10.66 -15.82
C TYR A 276 -4.92 -10.28 -16.65
N ASP A 277 -3.73 -10.20 -16.01
CA ASP A 277 -2.46 -9.96 -16.71
C ASP A 277 -2.19 -11.00 -17.79
N GLN A 278 -2.50 -12.27 -17.52
CA GLN A 278 -2.31 -13.36 -18.48
C GLN A 278 -3.19 -13.21 -19.72
N LEU A 279 -4.46 -12.85 -19.55
CA LEU A 279 -5.39 -12.61 -20.67
C LEU A 279 -4.95 -11.42 -21.53
N LEU A 280 -4.58 -10.30 -20.89
CA LEU A 280 -4.08 -9.12 -21.61
C LEU A 280 -2.77 -9.42 -22.37
N SER A 281 -1.85 -10.14 -21.75
CA SER A 281 -0.57 -10.51 -22.36
C SER A 281 -0.76 -11.48 -23.54
N GLY A 282 -1.84 -12.29 -23.50
CA GLY A 282 -2.28 -13.15 -24.61
C GLY A 282 -3.02 -12.42 -25.72
N GLY A 283 -3.17 -11.08 -25.63
CA GLY A 283 -3.81 -10.24 -26.65
C GLY A 283 -5.32 -10.08 -26.51
N THR A 284 -5.93 -10.58 -25.41
CA THR A 284 -7.36 -10.38 -25.14
C THR A 284 -7.61 -8.93 -24.71
N GLY A 285 -8.67 -8.32 -25.22
CA GLY A 285 -9.05 -6.96 -24.85
C GLY A 285 -9.53 -6.83 -23.40
N HIS A 286 -9.59 -5.60 -22.88
CA HIS A 286 -9.98 -5.32 -21.48
C HIS A 286 -11.36 -5.92 -21.13
N GLU A 287 -12.41 -5.52 -21.85
CA GLU A 287 -13.78 -5.97 -21.56
C GLU A 287 -13.96 -7.48 -21.74
N GLU A 288 -13.33 -8.03 -22.75
CA GLU A 288 -13.35 -9.47 -23.01
C GLU A 288 -12.63 -10.23 -21.89
N SER A 289 -11.51 -9.73 -21.40
CA SER A 289 -10.79 -10.30 -20.25
C SER A 289 -11.67 -10.36 -19.01
N LEU A 290 -12.38 -9.28 -18.68
CA LEU A 290 -13.32 -9.25 -17.53
C LEU A 290 -14.44 -10.27 -17.71
N SER A 291 -15.05 -10.35 -18.89
CA SER A 291 -16.09 -11.33 -19.20
C SER A 291 -15.59 -12.77 -19.07
N GLN A 292 -14.37 -13.05 -19.56
CA GLN A 292 -13.76 -14.37 -19.44
C GLN A 292 -13.46 -14.75 -17.99
N LEU A 293 -12.96 -13.82 -17.16
CA LEU A 293 -12.71 -14.06 -15.73
C LEU A 293 -13.99 -14.41 -14.97
N LEU A 294 -15.08 -13.71 -15.24
CA LEU A 294 -16.38 -13.97 -14.62
C LEU A 294 -17.03 -15.29 -15.05
N SER A 295 -16.80 -15.71 -16.32
CA SER A 295 -17.46 -16.89 -16.88
C SER A 295 -16.69 -18.19 -16.68
N ARG A 296 -15.36 -18.15 -16.71
CA ARG A 296 -14.52 -19.37 -16.73
C ARG A 296 -14.13 -19.87 -15.35
N ASP A 297 -13.91 -19.00 -14.39
CA ASP A 297 -13.45 -19.37 -13.05
C ASP A 297 -14.44 -18.91 -11.96
N LYS A 298 -15.33 -19.84 -11.58
CA LYS A 298 -16.29 -19.62 -10.48
C LYS A 298 -15.63 -19.44 -9.09
N GLN A 299 -14.32 -19.62 -9.00
CA GLN A 299 -13.56 -19.40 -7.77
C GLN A 299 -13.09 -17.95 -7.65
N LEU A 300 -13.21 -17.14 -8.72
CA LEU A 300 -12.87 -15.72 -8.66
C LEU A 300 -14.02 -14.91 -8.05
N SER A 301 -13.65 -13.94 -7.21
CA SER A 301 -14.61 -13.01 -6.63
C SER A 301 -15.11 -12.02 -7.67
N ALA A 302 -16.41 -12.03 -7.97
CA ALA A 302 -17.02 -11.04 -8.86
C ALA A 302 -16.82 -9.60 -8.35
N LEU A 303 -16.79 -9.39 -7.02
CA LEU A 303 -16.49 -8.09 -6.41
C LEU A 303 -15.11 -7.58 -6.86
N VAL A 304 -14.10 -8.45 -6.83
CA VAL A 304 -12.72 -8.10 -7.19
C VAL A 304 -12.58 -7.90 -8.71
N VAL A 305 -13.21 -8.77 -9.51
CA VAL A 305 -13.18 -8.62 -10.99
C VAL A 305 -13.86 -7.32 -11.42
N ASN A 306 -15.02 -6.98 -10.84
CA ASN A 306 -15.74 -5.75 -11.15
C ASN A 306 -14.95 -4.49 -10.77
N ALA A 307 -14.09 -4.55 -9.76
CA ALA A 307 -13.22 -3.44 -9.39
C ALA A 307 -12.18 -3.10 -10.48
N LEU A 308 -11.94 -3.98 -11.46
CA LEU A 308 -11.11 -3.70 -12.64
C LEU A 308 -11.86 -2.97 -13.77
N ALA A 309 -13.19 -2.87 -13.71
CA ALA A 309 -14.01 -2.35 -14.82
C ALA A 309 -13.62 -0.94 -15.28
N ASN A 310 -13.23 -0.08 -14.32
CA ASN A 310 -12.84 1.30 -14.59
C ASN A 310 -11.32 1.49 -14.72
N LEU A 311 -10.58 0.39 -14.94
CA LEU A 311 -9.13 0.48 -15.09
C LEU A 311 -8.78 1.12 -16.43
N GLU A 312 -8.17 2.31 -16.37
CA GLU A 312 -7.54 2.90 -17.55
C GLU A 312 -6.22 2.18 -17.84
N LEU A 313 -6.17 1.46 -18.94
CA LEU A 313 -4.91 0.84 -19.36
C LEU A 313 -3.95 1.92 -19.87
N ASP A 314 -2.73 1.91 -19.36
CA ASP A 314 -1.67 2.88 -19.71
C ASP A 314 -1.38 2.96 -21.22
N ALA A 315 -1.78 1.96 -22.01
CA ALA A 315 -1.63 1.95 -23.46
C ALA A 315 -2.26 3.17 -24.15
N GLN A 316 -3.29 3.79 -23.56
CA GLN A 316 -3.92 5.01 -24.08
C GLN A 316 -3.14 6.30 -23.71
N ARG A 317 -2.19 6.21 -22.79
CA ARG A 317 -1.38 7.33 -22.28
C ARG A 317 0.12 7.18 -22.59
N MET A 318 0.51 6.15 -23.33
CA MET A 318 1.91 5.92 -23.70
C MET A 318 2.14 6.33 -25.14
N GLU A 319 3.16 7.17 -25.34
CA GLU A 319 3.62 7.56 -26.67
C GLU A 319 4.71 6.59 -27.14
N ALA A 320 4.54 6.04 -28.34
CA ALA A 320 5.55 5.20 -28.95
C ALA A 320 6.69 6.08 -29.51
N ARG A 321 7.91 5.85 -29.03
CA ARG A 321 9.10 6.63 -29.40
C ARG A 321 10.25 5.68 -29.77
N LYS A 322 10.93 5.98 -30.87
CA LYS A 322 12.23 5.36 -31.19
C LYS A 322 13.35 6.17 -30.54
N CYS A 323 14.21 5.52 -29.80
CA CYS A 323 15.35 6.15 -29.15
C CYS A 323 16.57 5.21 -29.17
N LEU A 324 17.75 5.78 -28.98
CA LEU A 324 18.97 4.99 -28.76
C LEU A 324 18.92 4.32 -27.40
N VAL A 325 19.61 3.19 -27.23
CA VAL A 325 19.69 2.51 -25.91
C VAL A 325 20.32 3.41 -24.84
N SER A 326 21.18 4.35 -25.23
CA SER A 326 21.74 5.37 -24.34
C SER A 326 20.70 6.39 -23.82
N GLU A 327 19.61 6.58 -24.55
CA GLU A 327 18.51 7.50 -24.23
C GLU A 327 17.37 6.84 -23.45
N LEU A 328 17.48 5.52 -23.18
CA LEU A 328 16.50 4.83 -22.36
C LEU A 328 16.47 5.40 -20.96
N GLU A 329 15.27 5.63 -20.46
CA GLU A 329 15.00 6.10 -19.10
C GLU A 329 14.23 5.04 -18.30
N ASN A 330 14.27 5.20 -16.99
CA ASN A 330 13.49 4.38 -16.08
C ASN A 330 11.98 4.51 -16.39
N GLU A 331 11.24 3.41 -16.22
CA GLU A 331 9.79 3.28 -16.48
C GLU A 331 9.37 3.19 -17.97
N MET A 332 10.27 3.41 -18.93
CA MET A 332 9.98 3.09 -20.33
C MET A 332 9.71 1.60 -20.51
N VAL A 333 8.83 1.24 -21.45
CA VAL A 333 8.50 -0.16 -21.77
C VAL A 333 8.96 -0.49 -23.17
N LEU A 334 9.79 -1.50 -23.33
CA LEU A 334 10.30 -1.97 -24.63
C LEU A 334 9.16 -2.52 -25.47
N GLN A 335 9.10 -2.12 -26.75
CA GLN A 335 8.15 -2.63 -27.75
C GLN A 335 8.77 -3.66 -28.68
N GLU A 336 10.08 -3.84 -28.59
CA GLU A 336 10.85 -4.83 -29.35
C GLU A 336 11.97 -5.40 -28.50
N ASP A 337 12.53 -6.55 -28.92
CA ASP A 337 13.67 -7.17 -28.25
C ASP A 337 14.92 -6.32 -28.43
N VAL A 338 15.68 -6.15 -27.37
CA VAL A 338 17.03 -5.55 -27.42
C VAL A 338 18.06 -6.66 -27.50
N ARG A 339 18.77 -6.69 -28.64
CA ARG A 339 19.80 -7.69 -28.93
C ARG A 339 21.17 -7.04 -29.16
N THR A 340 22.23 -7.76 -28.86
CA THR A 340 23.59 -7.35 -29.21
C THR A 340 23.85 -7.47 -30.70
N ALA A 341 24.95 -6.91 -31.20
CA ALA A 341 25.38 -7.10 -32.59
C ALA A 341 25.64 -8.57 -32.91
N THR A 342 25.98 -9.40 -31.94
CA THR A 342 26.15 -10.85 -32.08
C THR A 342 24.82 -11.63 -32.06
N GLY A 343 23.68 -10.95 -31.87
CA GLY A 343 22.34 -11.54 -31.86
C GLY A 343 21.86 -12.04 -30.51
N MET A 344 22.68 -11.94 -29.45
CA MET A 344 22.29 -12.35 -28.11
C MET A 344 21.18 -11.44 -27.56
N LEU A 345 20.10 -12.03 -27.05
CA LEU A 345 19.01 -11.30 -26.40
C LEU A 345 19.48 -10.73 -25.06
N LEU A 346 19.42 -9.40 -24.92
CA LEU A 346 19.72 -8.71 -23.66
C LEU A 346 18.47 -8.47 -22.83
N VAL A 347 17.40 -7.99 -23.50
CA VAL A 347 16.13 -7.68 -22.86
C VAL A 347 14.99 -7.94 -23.82
N ALA A 348 13.98 -8.65 -23.38
CA ALA A 348 12.82 -9.00 -24.19
C ALA A 348 11.83 -7.82 -24.34
N LYS A 349 11.07 -7.82 -25.42
CA LYS A 349 9.89 -6.98 -25.63
C LYS A 349 8.95 -7.05 -24.42
N GLY A 350 8.27 -5.93 -24.10
CA GLY A 350 7.33 -5.83 -22.98
C GLY A 350 7.99 -5.59 -21.62
N THR A 351 9.35 -5.61 -21.57
CA THR A 351 10.08 -5.35 -20.33
C THR A 351 10.03 -3.87 -19.98
N GLN A 352 9.65 -3.56 -18.74
CA GLN A 352 9.80 -2.22 -18.21
C GLN A 352 11.26 -1.98 -17.78
N ILE A 353 11.80 -0.85 -18.21
CA ILE A 353 13.17 -0.46 -17.91
C ILE A 353 13.27 -0.03 -16.43
N SER A 354 14.16 -0.68 -15.69
CA SER A 354 14.54 -0.32 -14.32
C SER A 354 15.93 0.32 -14.30
N TYR A 355 16.27 0.99 -13.19
CA TYR A 355 17.61 1.57 -13.00
C TYR A 355 18.72 0.51 -13.10
N ALA A 356 18.51 -0.64 -12.48
CA ALA A 356 19.48 -1.73 -12.48
C ALA A 356 19.66 -2.33 -13.91
N LEU A 357 18.55 -2.46 -14.63
CA LEU A 357 18.58 -2.94 -16.03
C LEU A 357 19.30 -1.96 -16.95
N LEU A 358 19.08 -0.65 -16.79
CA LEU A 358 19.82 0.39 -17.53
C LEU A 358 21.32 0.28 -17.27
N ALA A 359 21.73 0.14 -16.01
CA ALA A 359 23.13 -0.01 -15.65
C ALA A 359 23.75 -1.26 -16.30
N ARG A 360 23.03 -2.38 -16.29
CA ARG A 360 23.43 -3.62 -16.96
C ARG A 360 23.58 -3.41 -18.46
N MET A 361 22.58 -2.82 -19.13
CA MET A 361 22.62 -2.56 -20.59
C MET A 361 23.80 -1.65 -20.95
N ARG A 362 24.05 -0.58 -20.19
CA ARG A 362 25.19 0.33 -20.41
C ARG A 362 26.53 -0.39 -20.31
N ASN A 363 26.68 -1.32 -19.38
CA ASN A 363 27.90 -2.13 -19.26
C ASN A 363 28.09 -3.08 -20.45
N PHE A 364 27.00 -3.62 -21.03
CA PHE A 364 27.06 -4.41 -22.25
C PHE A 364 27.46 -3.58 -23.47
N LEU A 365 26.92 -2.36 -23.61
CA LEU A 365 27.26 -1.44 -24.70
C LEU A 365 28.76 -1.13 -24.81
N LEU A 366 29.51 -1.21 -23.69
CA LEU A 366 30.95 -1.02 -23.69
C LEU A 366 31.75 -2.19 -24.32
N ARG A 367 31.13 -3.38 -24.40
CA ARG A 367 31.78 -4.62 -24.88
C ARG A 367 31.25 -5.09 -26.22
N ASP A 368 29.94 -4.99 -26.43
CA ASP A 368 29.25 -5.44 -27.62
C ASP A 368 28.15 -4.41 -27.95
N PRO A 369 28.39 -3.53 -28.95
CA PRO A 369 27.45 -2.45 -29.29
C PRO A 369 26.09 -3.00 -29.67
N ILE A 370 25.03 -2.40 -29.15
CA ILE A 370 23.66 -2.66 -29.59
C ILE A 370 23.45 -1.81 -30.86
N ALA A 371 23.13 -2.46 -31.96
CA ALA A 371 22.91 -1.77 -33.24
C ALA A 371 21.51 -1.13 -33.28
N GLY A 372 21.48 0.18 -33.56
CA GLY A 372 20.25 0.89 -33.91
C GLY A 372 19.48 1.53 -32.79
N THR A 373 18.24 1.92 -33.10
CA THR A 373 17.26 2.51 -32.21
C THR A 373 16.30 1.43 -31.72
N VAL A 374 15.77 1.61 -30.53
CA VAL A 374 14.78 0.72 -29.91
C VAL A 374 13.44 1.44 -29.82
N LEU A 375 12.37 0.75 -30.17
CA LEU A 375 11.00 1.25 -30.00
C LEU A 375 10.58 1.07 -28.54
N VAL A 376 10.18 2.16 -27.89
CA VAL A 376 9.70 2.17 -26.51
C VAL A 376 8.38 2.88 -26.38
N HIS A 377 7.61 2.50 -25.39
CA HIS A 377 6.50 3.30 -24.88
C HIS A 377 7.01 4.16 -23.71
N VAL A 378 6.79 5.46 -23.83
CA VAL A 378 7.14 6.46 -22.81
C VAL A 378 5.88 6.80 -22.03
N PRO A 379 5.87 6.71 -20.70
CA PRO A 379 4.73 7.17 -19.91
C PRO A 379 4.55 8.68 -20.10
N HIS A 380 3.33 9.10 -20.41
CA HIS A 380 3.00 10.52 -20.54
C HIS A 380 3.13 11.16 -19.14
N ARG A 381 4.22 11.86 -18.87
CA ARG A 381 4.35 12.70 -17.69
C ARG A 381 3.34 13.85 -17.87
N ALA A 382 2.23 13.78 -17.11
CA ALA A 382 1.45 15.00 -16.86
C ALA A 382 2.46 16.05 -16.39
N SER A 383 2.48 17.22 -17.07
CA SER A 383 3.44 18.29 -16.88
C SER A 383 3.75 18.48 -15.38
N ALA A 384 4.92 17.99 -14.98
CA ALA A 384 5.40 18.13 -13.63
C ALA A 384 5.74 19.61 -13.39
N ASP A 385 5.37 20.11 -12.22
CA ASP A 385 5.88 21.33 -11.65
C ASP A 385 7.41 21.46 -11.89
N PRO A 386 7.90 22.68 -12.20
CA PRO A 386 9.29 22.86 -12.55
C PRO A 386 10.19 22.40 -11.41
N ALA A 387 11.09 21.47 -11.74
CA ALA A 387 12.07 20.89 -10.86
C ALA A 387 12.79 21.97 -10.05
N ILE A 388 12.75 21.86 -8.72
CA ILE A 388 13.63 22.58 -7.81
C ILE A 388 15.07 22.20 -8.18
N PRO A 389 15.93 23.12 -8.60
CA PRO A 389 17.30 22.78 -8.96
C PRO A 389 18.05 22.33 -7.70
N LEU A 390 18.55 21.09 -7.72
CA LEU A 390 19.54 20.61 -6.76
C LEU A 390 20.74 21.54 -6.81
N LYS A 391 20.91 22.38 -5.78
CA LYS A 391 22.13 23.15 -5.58
C LYS A 391 23.31 22.17 -5.49
N ALA A 392 24.23 22.30 -6.43
CA ALA A 392 25.51 21.65 -6.37
C ALA A 392 26.18 22.00 -5.04
N THR A 393 26.43 21.02 -4.20
CA THR A 393 27.28 21.14 -3.02
C THR A 393 28.69 21.44 -3.52
N ALA A 394 29.14 22.67 -3.26
CA ALA A 394 30.50 23.09 -3.49
C ALA A 394 31.45 22.20 -2.68
N ALA A 395 32.48 21.72 -3.35
CA ALA A 395 33.63 21.10 -2.72
C ALA A 395 34.25 22.09 -1.74
N VAL A 396 34.46 21.65 -0.52
CA VAL A 396 35.29 22.33 0.48
C VAL A 396 36.73 21.81 0.32
N PRO A 397 37.74 22.68 0.36
CA PRO A 397 39.11 22.41 0.07
C PRO A 397 39.78 21.44 1.07
#